data_6e42d7dbe23abf5513698ae356587893
#
_entry.id   6e42d7dbe23abf5513698ae356587893
#
_cell.length_a   1.000
_cell.length_b   1.000
_cell.length_c   1.000
_cell.angle_alpha   90.00
_cell.angle_beta   90.00
_cell.angle_gamma   90.00
#
_symmetry.space_group_name_H-M   'P 1'
#
loop_
_entity.id
_entity.type
_entity.pdbx_description
1 polymer ?
#
loop_
_entity_poly.entity_id
_entity_poly.type
_entity_poly.pdbx_seq_one_letter_code
_entity_poly.pdbx_strand_id
1 'polypeptide(L)'
;MAWIETIVCSGRKGSDARLRRMLKVRQEYKRRQPGCIGAWLGLGAENKSMMLVQSAFETSADWKRISDEIQTTLDVEDGGIDGMMLGPPLVGIFEIPDDELENLKFGDQQGK
;
A
#
# COMPACT_ATOMS: atom_id res chain seq x y z
N MET A 1 -18.84 3.81 -1.36
CA MET A 1 -17.87 3.52 -0.30
C MET A 1 -16.48 3.38 -0.86
N ALA A 2 -15.48 3.95 -0.19
CA ALA A 2 -14.10 3.71 -0.54
C ALA A 2 -13.58 2.50 0.23
N TRP A 3 -12.49 1.94 -0.26
CA TRP A 3 -11.87 0.71 0.26
C TRP A 3 -10.43 1.03 0.64
N ILE A 4 -10.06 0.82 1.89
CA ILE A 4 -8.71 1.13 2.38
C ILE A 4 -7.99 -0.17 2.77
N GLU A 5 -6.80 -0.35 2.22
CA GLU A 5 -5.90 -1.41 2.65
C GLU A 5 -4.78 -0.81 3.48
N THR A 6 -4.57 -1.35 4.67
CA THR A 6 -3.50 -0.92 5.57
C THR A 6 -2.64 -2.13 5.90
N ILE A 7 -1.35 -2.02 5.65
CA ILE A 7 -0.38 -3.06 5.97
C ILE A 7 0.69 -2.43 6.85
N VAL A 8 0.99 -3.10 7.97
CA VAL A 8 2.13 -2.73 8.81
C VAL A 8 3.08 -3.92 8.79
N CYS A 9 4.32 -3.68 8.37
CA CYS A 9 5.33 -4.71 8.28
C CYS A 9 6.67 -4.17 8.74
N SER A 10 7.62 -5.07 8.95
CA SER A 10 8.99 -4.70 9.29
C SER A 10 9.95 -5.46 8.39
N GLY A 11 11.04 -4.82 8.03
CA GLY A 11 12.07 -5.45 7.23
C GLY A 11 12.94 -6.39 8.08
N ARG A 12 13.40 -7.46 7.47
CA ARG A 12 14.41 -8.32 8.08
C ARG A 12 15.72 -7.53 8.15
N LYS A 13 16.56 -7.87 9.11
CA LYS A 13 17.88 -7.24 9.24
C LYS A 13 18.63 -7.35 7.91
N GLY A 14 19.11 -6.22 7.41
CA GLY A 14 19.80 -6.15 6.13
C GLY A 14 18.91 -6.05 4.90
N SER A 15 17.59 -6.12 5.05
CA SER A 15 16.65 -6.06 3.94
C SER A 15 15.80 -4.80 3.90
N ASP A 16 15.95 -3.90 4.88
CA ASP A 16 15.08 -2.72 5.00
C ASP A 16 15.06 -1.86 3.75
N ALA A 17 16.21 -1.52 3.21
CA ALA A 17 16.30 -0.65 2.05
C ALA A 17 15.66 -1.29 0.81
N ARG A 18 15.91 -2.58 0.62
CA ARG A 18 15.34 -3.32 -0.51
C ARG A 18 13.84 -3.45 -0.39
N LEU A 19 13.34 -3.80 0.79
CA LEU A 19 11.90 -3.90 1.05
C LEU A 19 11.22 -2.55 0.77
N ARG A 20 11.82 -1.47 1.26
CA ARG A 20 11.27 -0.13 1.05
C ARG A 20 11.16 0.20 -0.43
N ARG A 21 12.20 -0.09 -1.21
CA ARG A 21 12.18 0.15 -2.65
C ARG A 21 11.09 -0.67 -3.35
N MET A 22 10.96 -1.95 -2.97
CA MET A 22 9.94 -2.82 -3.57
C MET A 22 8.53 -2.35 -3.24
N LEU A 23 8.30 -1.93 -1.99
CA LEU A 23 7.01 -1.38 -1.59
C LEU A 23 6.72 -0.06 -2.31
N LYS A 24 7.74 0.78 -2.47
CA LYS A 24 7.58 2.05 -3.19
C LYS A 24 7.17 1.82 -4.64
N VAL A 25 7.78 0.86 -5.30
CA VAL A 25 7.42 0.49 -6.68
C VAL A 25 5.95 0.06 -6.75
N ARG A 26 5.49 -0.71 -5.78
CA ARG A 26 4.10 -1.17 -5.74
C ARG A 26 3.13 -0.01 -5.51
N GLN A 27 3.47 0.91 -4.63
CA GLN A 27 2.62 2.08 -4.40
C GLN A 27 2.55 2.99 -5.62
N GLU A 28 3.65 3.16 -6.32
CA GLU A 28 3.68 3.92 -7.57
C GLU A 28 2.84 3.24 -8.66
N TYR A 29 2.90 1.92 -8.76
CA TYR A 29 2.07 1.16 -9.68
C TYR A 29 0.59 1.39 -9.39
N LYS A 30 0.22 1.26 -8.11
CA LYS A 30 -1.19 1.46 -7.69
C LYS A 30 -1.70 2.83 -8.07
N ARG A 31 -0.92 3.87 -7.82
CA ARG A 31 -1.34 5.26 -8.09
C ARG A 31 -1.66 5.51 -9.56
N ARG A 32 -1.06 4.74 -10.46
CA ARG A 32 -1.30 4.89 -11.90
C ARG A 32 -2.51 4.12 -12.40
N GLN A 33 -3.13 3.32 -11.55
CA GLN A 33 -4.26 2.48 -11.97
C GLN A 33 -5.59 3.20 -11.80
N PRO A 34 -6.53 3.03 -12.75
CA PRO A 34 -7.89 3.51 -12.55
C PRO A 34 -8.50 2.86 -11.31
N GLY A 35 -9.23 3.63 -10.53
CA GLY A 35 -9.87 3.13 -9.32
C GLY A 35 -9.03 3.26 -8.08
N CYS A 36 -7.78 3.65 -8.19
CA CYS A 36 -6.94 3.95 -7.03
C CYS A 36 -7.08 5.43 -6.68
N ILE A 37 -7.53 5.72 -5.47
CA ILE A 37 -7.67 7.07 -4.96
C ILE A 37 -6.31 7.60 -4.51
N GLY A 38 -5.50 6.75 -3.92
CA GLY A 38 -4.17 7.12 -3.45
C GLY A 38 -3.44 5.91 -2.89
N ALA A 39 -2.12 6.02 -2.80
CA ALA A 39 -1.27 4.99 -2.21
C ALA A 39 0.01 5.65 -1.71
N TRP A 40 0.40 5.33 -0.49
CA TRP A 40 1.55 5.97 0.14
C TRP A 40 2.26 4.99 1.07
N LEU A 41 3.48 5.36 1.45
CA LEU A 41 4.34 4.56 2.30
C LEU A 41 4.84 5.46 3.43
N GLY A 42 4.71 4.99 4.66
CA GLY A 42 5.25 5.66 5.83
C GLY A 42 6.31 4.80 6.51
N LEU A 43 7.19 5.45 7.23
CA LEU A 43 8.20 4.78 8.05
C LEU A 43 7.90 5.06 9.51
N GLY A 44 8.18 4.08 10.37
CA GLY A 44 8.04 4.27 11.81
C GLY A 44 8.90 5.45 12.26
N ALA A 45 8.31 6.37 13.04
CA ALA A 45 9.02 7.58 13.48
C ALA A 45 10.22 7.24 14.34
N GLU A 46 10.11 6.24 15.20
CA GLU A 46 11.18 5.82 16.10
C GLU A 46 11.91 4.58 15.58
N ASN A 47 11.22 3.71 14.87
CA ASN A 47 11.80 2.49 14.31
C ASN A 47 11.56 2.48 12.79
N LYS A 48 12.57 2.86 12.03
CA LYS A 48 12.46 2.99 10.58
C LYS A 48 12.43 1.66 9.83
N SER A 49 12.67 0.55 10.52
CA SER A 49 12.43 -0.78 9.94
C SER A 49 10.95 -1.08 9.83
N MET A 50 10.12 -0.42 10.64
CA MET A 50 8.67 -0.57 10.58
C MET A 50 8.11 0.31 9.49
N MET A 51 7.25 -0.25 8.65
CA MET A 51 6.70 0.42 7.48
C MET A 51 5.19 0.35 7.47
N LEU A 52 4.58 1.47 7.09
CA LEU A 52 3.14 1.57 6.89
C LEU A 52 2.86 1.64 5.40
N VAL A 53 2.06 0.72 4.89
CA VAL A 53 1.67 0.69 3.47
C VAL A 53 0.17 0.88 3.42
N GLN A 54 -0.27 2.03 2.92
CA GLN A 54 -1.70 2.32 2.81
C GLN A 54 -2.08 2.62 1.38
N SER A 55 -3.25 2.14 1.00
CA SER A 55 -3.78 2.34 -0.34
C SER A 55 -5.29 2.51 -0.25
N ALA A 56 -5.82 3.43 -1.04
CA ALA A 56 -7.24 3.72 -1.06
C ALA A 56 -7.78 3.47 -2.47
N PHE A 57 -8.92 2.80 -2.56
CA PHE A 57 -9.55 2.42 -3.81
C PHE A 57 -11.02 2.84 -3.82
N GLU A 58 -11.56 3.10 -5.00
CA GLU A 58 -12.96 3.49 -5.14
C GLU A 58 -13.89 2.34 -4.79
N THR A 59 -13.51 1.11 -5.15
CA THR A 59 -14.33 -0.08 -4.89
C THR A 59 -13.46 -1.26 -4.49
N SER A 60 -14.07 -2.28 -3.90
CA SER A 60 -13.38 -3.53 -3.60
C SER A 60 -12.92 -4.25 -4.86
N ALA A 61 -13.67 -4.11 -5.95
CA ALA A 61 -13.30 -4.70 -7.23
C ALA A 61 -12.01 -4.09 -7.77
N ASP A 62 -11.83 -2.77 -7.62
CA ASP A 62 -10.59 -2.10 -8.00
C ASP A 62 -9.41 -2.60 -7.17
N TRP A 63 -9.61 -2.71 -5.85
CA TRP A 63 -8.59 -3.25 -4.97
C TRP A 63 -8.17 -4.65 -5.41
N LYS A 64 -9.14 -5.52 -5.67
CA LYS A 64 -8.85 -6.89 -6.05
C LYS A 64 -8.13 -6.97 -7.39
N ARG A 65 -8.62 -6.23 -8.38
CA ARG A 65 -8.00 -6.21 -9.72
C ARG A 65 -6.54 -5.77 -9.65
N ILE A 66 -6.29 -4.66 -8.97
CA ILE A 66 -4.95 -4.09 -8.87
C ILE A 66 -4.02 -5.01 -8.07
N SER A 67 -4.53 -5.61 -6.99
CA SER A 67 -3.75 -6.57 -6.20
C SER A 67 -3.38 -7.80 -7.02
N ASP A 68 -4.32 -8.32 -7.80
CA ASP A 68 -4.07 -9.46 -8.68
C ASP A 68 -3.04 -9.11 -9.76
N GLU A 69 -3.08 -7.92 -10.32
CA GLU A 69 -2.11 -7.46 -11.30
C GLU A 69 -0.70 -7.39 -10.72
N ILE A 70 -0.57 -6.88 -9.51
CA ILE A 70 0.72 -6.83 -8.83
C ILE A 70 1.26 -8.24 -8.61
N GLN A 71 0.40 -9.16 -8.19
CA GLN A 71 0.79 -10.53 -7.91
C GLN A 71 1.27 -11.24 -9.18
N THR A 72 0.67 -10.96 -10.32
CA THR A 72 1.01 -11.62 -11.58
C THR A 72 2.11 -10.90 -12.36
N THR A 73 2.50 -9.71 -11.96
CA THR A 73 3.55 -8.93 -12.64
C THR A 73 4.73 -8.63 -11.72
N LEU A 74 4.58 -7.68 -10.81
CA LEU A 74 5.70 -7.23 -9.97
C LEU A 74 6.25 -8.35 -9.07
N ASP A 75 5.36 -9.13 -8.45
CA ASP A 75 5.80 -10.24 -7.60
C ASP A 75 6.56 -11.30 -8.39
N VAL A 76 6.17 -11.53 -9.64
CA VAL A 76 6.87 -12.47 -10.52
C VAL A 76 8.25 -11.92 -10.88
N GLU A 77 8.34 -10.63 -11.20
CA GLU A 77 9.59 -10.02 -11.63
C GLU A 77 10.64 -9.93 -10.53
N ASP A 78 10.23 -9.52 -9.32
CA ASP A 78 11.18 -9.25 -8.24
C ASP A 78 11.21 -10.31 -7.14
N GLY A 79 10.42 -11.37 -7.30
CA GLY A 79 10.37 -12.47 -6.33
C GLY A 79 9.43 -12.26 -5.17
N GLY A 80 8.72 -11.12 -5.12
CA GLY A 80 7.79 -10.80 -4.05
C GLY A 80 8.48 -10.26 -2.81
N ILE A 81 7.69 -9.73 -1.88
CA ILE A 81 8.20 -9.02 -0.70
C ILE A 81 8.29 -9.90 0.54
N ASP A 82 7.67 -11.09 0.53
CA ASP A 82 7.54 -11.92 1.73
C ASP A 82 8.89 -12.28 2.34
N GLY A 83 9.87 -12.59 1.52
CA GLY A 83 11.20 -12.96 1.98
C GLY A 83 11.98 -11.83 2.64
N MET A 84 11.54 -10.58 2.45
CA MET A 84 12.20 -9.40 3.01
C MET A 84 11.61 -9.00 4.35
N MET A 85 10.50 -9.60 4.76
CA MET A 85 9.79 -9.21 5.98
C MET A 85 10.22 -10.03 7.18
N LEU A 86 10.21 -9.38 8.34
CA LEU A 86 10.45 -10.01 9.62
C LEU A 86 9.11 -10.51 10.16
N GLY A 87 8.76 -11.73 9.81
CA GLY A 87 7.49 -12.31 10.20
C GLY A 87 6.31 -11.83 9.35
N PRO A 88 5.09 -12.31 9.64
CA PRO A 88 3.91 -11.94 8.87
C PRO A 88 3.51 -10.49 9.13
N PRO A 89 3.03 -9.78 8.10
CA PRO A 89 2.55 -8.41 8.28
C PRO A 89 1.20 -8.38 8.98
N LEU A 90 0.87 -7.23 9.57
CA LEU A 90 -0.49 -6.93 10.01
C LEU A 90 -1.22 -6.32 8.82
N VAL A 91 -2.37 -6.88 8.47
CA VAL A 91 -3.16 -6.40 7.34
C VAL A 91 -4.58 -6.10 7.80
N GLY A 92 -5.06 -4.89 7.49
CA GLY A 92 -6.43 -4.49 7.73
C GLY A 92 -7.05 -3.97 6.46
N ILE A 93 -8.28 -4.39 6.19
CA ILE A 93 -9.07 -3.91 5.05
C ILE A 93 -10.30 -3.23 5.63
N PHE A 94 -10.54 -2.00 5.22
CA PHE A 94 -11.61 -1.17 5.79
C PHE A 94 -12.47 -0.57 4.70
N GLU A 95 -13.76 -0.50 4.96
CA GLU A 95 -14.69 0.25 4.12
C GLU A 95 -14.88 1.64 4.73
N ILE A 96 -14.81 2.66 3.90
CA ILE A 96 -15.08 4.03 4.32
C ILE A 96 -16.49 4.37 3.87
N PRO A 97 -17.42 4.62 4.81
CA PRO A 97 -18.80 4.94 4.44
C PRO A 97 -18.90 6.23 3.65
N ASP A 98 -19.96 6.35 2.85
CA ASP A 98 -20.14 7.50 1.95
C ASP A 98 -20.14 8.83 2.68
N ASP A 99 -20.68 8.88 3.90
CA ASP A 99 -20.72 10.11 4.70
C ASP A 99 -19.35 10.52 5.24
N GLU A 100 -18.36 9.64 5.14
CA GLU A 100 -16.97 9.95 5.52
C GLU A 100 -16.06 10.21 4.30
N LEU A 101 -16.56 9.98 3.10
CA LEU A 101 -15.72 10.08 1.89
C LEU A 101 -15.13 11.47 1.69
N GLU A 102 -15.85 12.52 2.02
CA GLU A 102 -15.33 13.87 1.88
C GLU A 102 -14.12 14.16 2.77
N ASN A 103 -13.90 13.33 3.78
CA ASN A 103 -12.73 13.45 4.66
C ASN A 103 -11.50 12.75 4.09
N LEU A 104 -11.65 11.99 3.01
CA LEU A 104 -10.55 11.38 2.27
C LEU A 104 -10.03 12.37 1.23
N LYS A 105 -9.14 13.27 1.63
CA LYS A 105 -8.73 14.39 0.78
C LYS A 105 -7.25 14.36 0.41
N PHE A 106 -6.74 13.18 0.12
CA PHE A 106 -5.31 13.03 -0.15
C PHE A 106 -4.83 13.84 -1.34
N GLY A 107 -5.55 13.78 -2.45
CA GLY A 107 -5.17 14.48 -3.66
C GLY A 107 -5.40 15.99 -3.57
N ASP A 108 -6.49 16.40 -2.95
CA ASP A 108 -6.89 17.79 -2.88
C ASP A 108 -5.90 18.64 -2.09
N GLN A 109 -5.36 18.09 -1.05
CA GLN A 109 -4.41 18.80 -0.18
C GLN A 109 -3.12 19.12 -0.89
N GLN A 110 -2.75 18.31 -1.85
CA GLN A 110 -1.51 18.48 -2.59
C GLN A 110 -1.63 19.53 -3.68
N GLY A 111 -2.81 19.82 -4.10
CA GLY A 111 -3.07 20.80 -5.14
C GLY A 111 -3.08 22.26 -4.66
N LYS A 112 -2.82 22.45 -3.41
CA LYS A 112 -2.94 23.78 -2.80
C LYS A 112 -1.61 24.51 -2.72
#